data_b4cdf1631c195cf6426dec29b758339d
#
_entry.id   b4cdf1631c195cf6426dec29b758339d
#
_cell.length_a   1.000
_cell.length_b   1.000
_cell.length_c   1.000
_cell.angle_alpha   90.00
_cell.angle_beta   90.00
_cell.angle_gamma   90.00
#
_symmetry.space_group_name_H-M   'P 1'
#
loop_
_entity.id
_entity.type
_entity.pdbx_description
1 polymer ?
#
loop_
_entity_poly.entity_id
_entity_poly.type
_entity_poly.pdbx_seq_one_letter_code
_entity_poly.pdbx_strand_id
1 'polypeptide(L)'
;LKPKTPALAIILITVTLIIVVASLNWPRPPDENPEFYVGVEVAYTNTNVSDVRAMVDKVKSYTNLFVIGSVELTYNETTLNESCDYIYNNGLKIIILFTNVFNYSYDTHEWLSKAQQKYGDGFLGLYRYDEPGGDQLENPRSRFVQNATTYTEAASEFTEILRAHVDYYVDSVGNIFTADFGLYWWSYKTNYDAIFAEFVGNQSRQRHIAMCRGAAAAHGKEWGTIITWKYDNEPYFENGQELYQDLRLAYTSGAKYIIIFNFPKIGPYGTMTDEHFDALKQFWDHTKANPQDFGSTKANVAYVLPPHYGFGLRRPDDSIWGIFPPDELSTKAWNDVSMLVDKYGAGFDVLFDDEDLGDVRNRYNQVFFWNQTIA
;
A
#
# COMPACT_ATOMS: atom_id res chain seq x y z
N LEU A 1 -45.38 -12.38 56.02
CA LEU A 1 -44.14 -12.25 55.20
C LEU A 1 -44.54 -11.85 53.79
N LYS A 2 -44.34 -10.57 53.41
CA LYS A 2 -44.51 -10.08 52.01
C LYS A 2 -43.24 -10.32 51.25
N PRO A 3 -43.26 -10.79 50.01
CA PRO A 3 -42.05 -10.99 49.20
C PRO A 3 -41.51 -9.63 48.71
N LYS A 4 -40.27 -9.29 49.10
CA LYS A 4 -39.54 -8.14 48.58
C LYS A 4 -38.63 -8.57 47.41
N THR A 5 -39.17 -8.97 46.27
CA THR A 5 -38.32 -9.52 45.21
C THR A 5 -38.55 -9.05 43.74
N PRO A 6 -39.40 -8.08 43.37
CA PRO A 6 -39.39 -7.65 41.99
C PRO A 6 -38.38 -6.52 41.68
N ALA A 7 -38.10 -5.64 42.65
CA ALA A 7 -37.24 -4.47 42.39
C ALA A 7 -35.76 -4.84 42.14
N LEU A 8 -35.23 -5.82 42.91
CA LEU A 8 -33.82 -6.25 42.75
C LEU A 8 -33.58 -6.99 41.44
N ALA A 9 -34.56 -7.78 40.99
CA ALA A 9 -34.49 -8.50 39.69
C ALA A 9 -34.55 -7.52 38.50
N ILE A 10 -35.39 -6.49 38.59
CA ILE A 10 -35.47 -5.45 37.52
C ILE A 10 -34.18 -4.65 37.45
N ILE A 11 -33.59 -4.26 38.59
CA ILE A 11 -32.32 -3.53 38.65
C ILE A 11 -31.20 -4.41 38.05
N LEU A 12 -31.15 -5.70 38.37
CA LEU A 12 -30.13 -6.61 37.84
C LEU A 12 -30.25 -6.78 36.32
N ILE A 13 -31.46 -6.94 35.79
CA ILE A 13 -31.74 -7.05 34.36
C ILE A 13 -31.37 -5.76 33.63
N THR A 14 -31.69 -4.59 34.21
CA THR A 14 -31.38 -3.29 33.59
C THR A 14 -29.88 -3.03 33.58
N VAL A 15 -29.15 -3.34 34.65
CA VAL A 15 -27.69 -3.24 34.69
C VAL A 15 -27.02 -4.21 33.72
N THR A 16 -27.50 -5.43 33.62
CA THR A 16 -26.98 -6.41 32.66
C THR A 16 -27.23 -5.96 31.23
N LEU A 17 -28.41 -5.40 30.92
CA LEU A 17 -28.73 -4.89 29.59
C LEU A 17 -27.85 -3.67 29.21
N ILE A 18 -27.62 -2.77 30.16
CA ILE A 18 -26.71 -1.61 29.95
C ILE A 18 -25.28 -2.08 29.74
N ILE A 19 -24.79 -3.08 30.47
CA ILE A 19 -23.45 -3.65 30.30
C ILE A 19 -23.34 -4.34 28.94
N VAL A 20 -24.37 -5.09 28.51
CA VAL A 20 -24.37 -5.74 27.17
C VAL A 20 -24.43 -4.71 26.07
N VAL A 21 -25.24 -3.66 26.18
CA VAL A 21 -25.31 -2.58 25.17
C VAL A 21 -24.00 -1.77 25.17
N ALA A 22 -23.41 -1.50 26.33
CA ALA A 22 -22.11 -0.84 26.42
C ALA A 22 -20.98 -1.71 25.82
N SER A 23 -20.99 -3.02 26.05
CA SER A 23 -20.01 -3.93 25.46
C SER A 23 -20.18 -4.13 23.94
N LEU A 24 -21.41 -3.99 23.43
CA LEU A 24 -21.69 -4.03 21.98
C LEU A 24 -21.28 -2.75 21.26
N ASN A 25 -21.24 -1.61 21.98
CA ASN A 25 -20.85 -0.31 21.45
C ASN A 25 -19.43 0.13 21.85
N TRP A 26 -18.70 -0.71 22.60
CA TRP A 26 -17.30 -0.41 22.91
C TRP A 26 -16.46 -0.60 21.65
N PRO A 27 -15.66 0.40 21.24
CA PRO A 27 -14.73 0.22 20.11
C PRO A 27 -13.86 -0.99 20.41
N ARG A 28 -13.81 -1.94 19.47
CA ARG A 28 -12.86 -3.05 19.59
C ARG A 28 -11.46 -2.46 19.41
N PRO A 29 -10.50 -2.75 20.31
CA PRO A 29 -9.13 -2.40 20.04
C PRO A 29 -8.71 -3.06 18.70
N PRO A 30 -7.85 -2.38 17.89
CA PRO A 30 -7.29 -2.98 16.70
C PRO A 30 -6.62 -4.32 17.03
N ASP A 31 -6.73 -5.31 16.15
CA ASP A 31 -6.02 -6.59 16.31
C ASP A 31 -4.52 -6.34 16.43
N GLU A 32 -3.88 -6.89 17.46
CA GLU A 32 -2.49 -6.57 17.83
C GLU A 32 -1.44 -7.04 16.83
N ASN A 33 -1.71 -7.94 15.90
CA ASN A 33 -0.83 -8.33 14.79
C ASN A 33 -1.60 -9.10 13.72
N PRO A 34 -2.39 -8.44 12.89
CA PRO A 34 -3.04 -9.13 11.77
C PRO A 34 -1.99 -9.59 10.74
N GLU A 35 -2.27 -10.70 10.07
CA GLU A 35 -1.41 -11.18 8.98
C GLU A 35 -1.36 -10.16 7.83
N PHE A 36 -2.44 -9.40 7.62
CA PHE A 36 -2.54 -8.36 6.60
C PHE A 36 -3.44 -7.20 7.05
N TYR A 37 -3.29 -6.07 6.35
CA TYR A 37 -4.12 -4.89 6.52
C TYR A 37 -4.89 -4.62 5.23
N VAL A 38 -6.20 -4.37 5.32
CA VAL A 38 -7.01 -3.93 4.19
C VAL A 38 -7.82 -2.70 4.55
N GLY A 39 -7.84 -1.72 3.65
CA GLY A 39 -8.53 -0.46 3.91
C GLY A 39 -8.66 0.44 2.71
N VAL A 40 -9.18 1.63 2.98
CA VAL A 40 -9.44 2.67 2.00
C VAL A 40 -8.56 3.88 2.29
N GLU A 41 -7.96 4.43 1.27
CA GLU A 41 -7.31 5.73 1.32
C GLU A 41 -8.33 6.82 0.90
N VAL A 42 -8.53 7.82 1.75
CA VAL A 42 -9.30 9.01 1.40
C VAL A 42 -8.33 10.13 0.99
N ALA A 43 -8.29 10.41 -0.31
CA ALA A 43 -7.37 11.38 -0.92
C ALA A 43 -8.09 12.60 -1.55
N TYR A 44 -9.38 12.83 -1.25
CA TYR A 44 -10.13 13.93 -1.88
C TYR A 44 -9.47 15.29 -1.63
N THR A 45 -9.50 16.15 -2.63
CA THR A 45 -9.27 17.59 -2.42
C THR A 45 -10.39 18.19 -1.54
N ASN A 46 -10.04 19.13 -0.67
CA ASN A 46 -10.96 19.76 0.28
C ASN A 46 -11.69 18.78 1.22
N THR A 47 -11.06 17.66 1.54
CA THR A 47 -11.58 16.71 2.53
C THR A 47 -11.69 17.37 3.89
N ASN A 48 -12.78 17.08 4.58
CA ASN A 48 -13.01 17.51 5.95
C ASN A 48 -13.24 16.30 6.89
N VAL A 49 -13.26 16.55 8.19
CA VAL A 49 -13.45 15.51 9.20
C VAL A 49 -14.76 14.73 9.02
N SER A 50 -15.83 15.37 8.50
CA SER A 50 -17.10 14.67 8.27
C SER A 50 -17.03 13.67 7.12
N ASP A 51 -16.21 13.93 6.10
CA ASP A 51 -15.96 12.98 5.01
C ASP A 51 -15.21 11.75 5.53
N VAL A 52 -14.18 11.96 6.36
CA VAL A 52 -13.45 10.85 7.02
C VAL A 52 -14.40 10.02 7.87
N ARG A 53 -15.21 10.67 8.73
CA ARG A 53 -16.18 9.97 9.58
C ARG A 53 -17.18 9.16 8.78
N ALA A 54 -17.72 9.72 7.70
CA ALA A 54 -18.69 9.04 6.84
C ALA A 54 -18.07 7.78 6.20
N MET A 55 -16.81 7.87 5.71
CA MET A 55 -16.11 6.74 5.12
C MET A 55 -15.77 5.69 6.19
N VAL A 56 -15.26 6.09 7.35
CA VAL A 56 -14.99 5.17 8.47
C VAL A 56 -16.26 4.40 8.86
N ASP A 57 -17.39 5.11 9.02
CA ASP A 57 -18.66 4.47 9.37
C ASP A 57 -19.13 3.47 8.29
N LYS A 58 -18.83 3.75 7.03
CA LYS A 58 -19.17 2.86 5.92
C LYS A 58 -18.34 1.58 5.92
N VAL A 59 -17.02 1.65 6.26
CA VAL A 59 -16.08 0.52 6.04
C VAL A 59 -15.61 -0.20 7.30
N LYS A 60 -15.73 0.37 8.50
CA LYS A 60 -15.13 -0.12 9.74
C LYS A 60 -15.49 -1.56 10.14
N SER A 61 -16.57 -2.13 9.61
CA SER A 61 -17.00 -3.49 9.94
C SER A 61 -16.36 -4.57 9.05
N TYR A 62 -15.71 -4.15 7.96
CA TYR A 62 -15.09 -5.05 6.98
C TYR A 62 -13.74 -4.52 6.45
N THR A 63 -13.05 -3.73 7.25
CA THR A 63 -11.66 -3.30 7.06
C THR A 63 -10.95 -3.23 8.41
N ASN A 64 -9.62 -3.16 8.41
CA ASN A 64 -8.80 -2.96 9.61
C ASN A 64 -7.75 -1.86 9.44
N LEU A 65 -7.77 -1.15 8.30
CA LEU A 65 -6.86 -0.06 7.96
C LEU A 65 -7.65 1.13 7.41
N PHE A 66 -7.15 2.33 7.67
CA PHE A 66 -7.61 3.57 7.04
C PHE A 66 -6.41 4.45 6.71
N VAL A 67 -6.35 4.96 5.48
CA VAL A 67 -5.27 5.84 5.04
C VAL A 67 -5.80 7.25 4.83
N ILE A 68 -5.19 8.23 5.50
CA ILE A 68 -5.46 9.65 5.27
C ILE A 68 -4.49 10.13 4.19
N GLY A 69 -4.97 10.14 2.94
CA GLY A 69 -4.24 10.62 1.76
C GLY A 69 -4.58 12.07 1.38
N SER A 70 -5.58 12.68 2.02
CA SER A 70 -5.94 14.08 1.77
C SER A 70 -4.91 15.03 2.37
N VAL A 71 -4.14 15.66 1.50
CA VAL A 71 -3.04 16.55 1.86
C VAL A 71 -3.54 17.77 2.62
N GLU A 72 -4.63 18.39 2.16
CA GLU A 72 -5.17 19.62 2.78
C GLU A 72 -5.67 19.35 4.21
N LEU A 73 -6.24 18.18 4.46
CA LEU A 73 -6.67 17.78 5.80
C LEU A 73 -5.48 17.70 6.75
N THR A 74 -4.34 17.18 6.26
CA THR A 74 -3.14 17.00 7.08
C THR A 74 -2.41 18.29 7.39
N TYR A 75 -2.63 19.40 6.66
CA TYR A 75 -2.02 20.70 6.95
C TYR A 75 -2.52 21.33 8.25
N ASN A 76 -3.67 20.92 8.76
CA ASN A 76 -4.25 21.43 9.99
C ASN A 76 -4.22 20.36 11.10
N GLU A 77 -3.43 20.61 12.14
CA GLU A 77 -3.24 19.68 13.26
C GLU A 77 -4.55 19.29 13.94
N THR A 78 -5.50 20.22 14.10
CA THR A 78 -6.79 19.94 14.77
C THR A 78 -7.62 18.96 13.96
N THR A 79 -7.79 19.19 12.65
CA THR A 79 -8.58 18.31 11.77
C THR A 79 -7.93 16.94 11.61
N LEU A 80 -6.59 16.89 11.58
CA LEU A 80 -5.84 15.64 11.54
C LEU A 80 -6.05 14.84 12.83
N ASN A 81 -5.91 15.48 13.99
CA ASN A 81 -6.12 14.85 15.29
C ASN A 81 -7.55 14.31 15.44
N GLU A 82 -8.57 15.11 15.08
CA GLU A 82 -9.97 14.68 15.14
C GLU A 82 -10.23 13.48 14.22
N SER A 83 -9.61 13.45 13.04
CA SER A 83 -9.74 12.34 12.09
C SER A 83 -9.08 11.08 12.62
N CYS A 84 -7.83 11.18 13.09
CA CYS A 84 -7.10 10.05 13.67
C CYS A 84 -7.79 9.48 14.91
N ASP A 85 -8.29 10.35 15.81
CA ASP A 85 -9.05 9.91 16.98
C ASP A 85 -10.31 9.13 16.57
N TYR A 86 -11.02 9.61 15.54
CA TYR A 86 -12.21 8.92 15.08
C TYR A 86 -11.90 7.56 14.47
N ILE A 87 -10.87 7.46 13.61
CA ILE A 87 -10.42 6.22 13.00
C ILE A 87 -10.01 5.21 14.09
N TYR A 88 -9.12 5.61 14.99
CA TYR A 88 -8.62 4.77 16.07
C TYR A 88 -9.72 4.26 16.99
N ASN A 89 -10.62 5.16 17.43
CA ASN A 89 -11.76 4.81 18.30
C ASN A 89 -12.77 3.87 17.63
N ASN A 90 -12.73 3.72 16.31
CA ASN A 90 -13.52 2.75 15.55
C ASN A 90 -12.77 1.45 15.24
N GLY A 91 -11.56 1.26 15.82
CA GLY A 91 -10.81 0.01 15.74
C GLY A 91 -10.00 -0.17 14.45
N LEU A 92 -9.75 0.91 13.70
CA LEU A 92 -8.93 0.88 12.50
C LEU A 92 -7.50 1.33 12.78
N LYS A 93 -6.54 0.72 12.09
CA LYS A 93 -5.14 1.17 12.04
C LYS A 93 -5.03 2.38 11.11
N ILE A 94 -4.00 3.20 11.32
CA ILE A 94 -3.85 4.49 10.65
C ILE A 94 -2.53 4.54 9.90
N ILE A 95 -2.58 4.95 8.63
CA ILE A 95 -1.45 5.47 7.86
C ILE A 95 -1.83 6.89 7.42
N ILE A 96 -0.88 7.83 7.43
CA ILE A 96 -1.10 9.20 6.96
C ILE A 96 -0.08 9.58 5.90
N LEU A 97 -0.55 10.30 4.88
CA LEU A 97 0.31 10.87 3.84
C LEU A 97 0.76 12.27 4.26
N PHE A 98 2.07 12.49 4.33
CA PHE A 98 2.67 13.82 4.38
C PHE A 98 3.41 14.13 3.08
N THR A 99 3.08 15.27 2.48
CA THR A 99 3.72 15.73 1.24
C THR A 99 4.77 16.82 1.52
N ASN A 100 4.54 18.02 1.08
CA ASN A 100 5.49 19.11 1.18
C ASN A 100 5.55 19.69 2.61
N VAL A 101 6.73 19.62 3.24
CA VAL A 101 6.96 20.07 4.62
C VAL A 101 6.68 21.57 4.86
N PHE A 102 6.68 22.41 3.83
CA PHE A 102 6.45 23.85 3.97
C PHE A 102 5.00 24.27 4.17
N ASN A 103 4.05 23.36 4.00
CA ASN A 103 2.61 23.68 4.08
C ASN A 103 1.99 23.44 5.45
N TYR A 104 2.70 22.77 6.36
CA TYR A 104 2.19 22.44 7.68
C TYR A 104 2.33 23.64 8.64
N SER A 105 1.28 23.92 9.41
CA SER A 105 1.25 24.97 10.44
C SER A 105 1.80 24.50 11.80
N TYR A 106 2.27 23.27 11.89
CA TYR A 106 2.77 22.60 13.09
C TYR A 106 4.04 21.80 12.78
N ASP A 107 4.76 21.39 13.82
CA ASP A 107 5.94 20.53 13.69
C ASP A 107 5.50 19.08 13.40
N THR A 108 5.78 18.61 12.18
CA THR A 108 5.39 17.28 11.73
C THR A 108 6.15 16.16 12.44
N HIS A 109 7.40 16.39 12.86
CA HIS A 109 8.18 15.41 13.62
C HIS A 109 7.63 15.22 15.03
N GLU A 110 7.32 16.34 15.70
CA GLU A 110 6.69 16.32 17.01
C GLU A 110 5.32 15.64 16.95
N TRP A 111 4.54 15.95 15.91
CA TRP A 111 3.23 15.34 15.71
C TRP A 111 3.33 13.82 15.51
N LEU A 112 4.22 13.33 14.65
CA LEU A 112 4.43 11.89 14.41
C LEU A 112 4.82 11.16 15.69
N SER A 113 5.75 11.72 16.45
CA SER A 113 6.18 11.15 17.72
C SER A 113 5.04 11.08 18.75
N LYS A 114 4.19 12.12 18.82
CA LYS A 114 2.98 12.13 19.66
C LYS A 114 1.93 11.12 19.18
N ALA A 115 1.74 11.00 17.86
CA ALA A 115 0.80 10.03 17.28
C ALA A 115 1.22 8.59 17.61
N GLN A 116 2.50 8.27 17.49
CA GLN A 116 3.03 6.96 17.87
C GLN A 116 2.80 6.65 19.36
N GLN A 117 3.00 7.65 20.23
CA GLN A 117 2.75 7.47 21.67
C GLN A 117 1.26 7.33 21.98
N LYS A 118 0.40 8.10 21.31
CA LYS A 118 -1.04 8.16 21.59
C LYS A 118 -1.78 6.93 21.09
N TYR A 119 -1.47 6.48 19.87
CA TYR A 119 -2.20 5.41 19.21
C TYR A 119 -1.45 4.06 19.26
N GLY A 120 -0.16 4.06 19.68
CA GLY A 120 0.64 2.85 19.76
C GLY A 120 0.63 2.06 18.44
N ASP A 121 0.34 0.76 18.53
CA ASP A 121 0.22 -0.12 17.34
C ASP A 121 -0.98 0.23 16.43
N GLY A 122 -1.84 1.16 16.84
CA GLY A 122 -2.90 1.71 16.02
C GLY A 122 -2.41 2.67 14.96
N PHE A 123 -1.25 3.31 15.16
CA PHE A 123 -0.59 4.15 14.18
C PHE A 123 0.51 3.36 13.47
N LEU A 124 0.26 2.93 12.23
CA LEU A 124 1.20 2.11 11.48
C LEU A 124 2.38 2.91 10.95
N GLY A 125 2.18 4.19 10.61
CA GLY A 125 3.28 4.99 10.14
C GLY A 125 2.92 6.07 9.12
N LEU A 126 3.96 6.55 8.45
CA LEU A 126 3.94 7.66 7.52
C LEU A 126 4.03 7.16 6.07
N TYR A 127 3.10 7.58 5.22
CA TYR A 127 3.24 7.50 3.78
C TYR A 127 3.98 8.75 3.30
N ARG A 128 5.14 8.57 2.70
CA ARG A 128 6.03 9.67 2.33
C ARG A 128 6.56 9.51 0.92
N TYR A 129 6.45 10.57 0.14
CA TYR A 129 6.84 10.66 -1.26
C TYR A 129 6.14 9.63 -2.14
N ASP A 130 5.11 10.09 -2.81
CA ASP A 130 4.26 9.28 -3.69
C ASP A 130 4.98 9.03 -5.02
N GLU A 131 4.97 7.80 -5.52
CA GLU A 131 5.44 7.39 -6.84
C GLU A 131 6.89 7.80 -7.21
N PRO A 132 7.91 7.61 -6.34
CA PRO A 132 9.27 8.08 -6.65
C PRO A 132 9.85 7.45 -7.92
N GLY A 133 9.61 6.16 -8.16
CA GLY A 133 10.05 5.45 -9.36
C GLY A 133 9.23 5.81 -10.59
N GLY A 134 7.92 5.98 -10.42
CA GLY A 134 7.02 6.45 -11.46
C GLY A 134 7.40 7.85 -11.95
N ASP A 135 7.57 8.78 -11.04
CA ASP A 135 8.04 10.14 -11.33
C ASP A 135 9.41 10.13 -12.07
N GLN A 136 10.33 9.27 -11.63
CA GLN A 136 11.62 9.12 -12.31
C GLN A 136 11.45 8.66 -13.76
N LEU A 137 10.55 7.74 -14.00
CA LEU A 137 10.37 7.15 -15.34
C LEU A 137 9.55 8.05 -16.28
N GLU A 138 8.53 8.75 -15.78
CA GLU A 138 7.54 9.43 -16.63
C GLU A 138 7.58 10.94 -16.59
N ASN A 139 7.97 11.53 -15.45
CA ASN A 139 7.81 12.96 -15.23
C ASN A 139 9.14 13.73 -15.34
N PRO A 140 9.51 14.27 -16.52
CA PRO A 140 10.78 14.96 -16.69
C PRO A 140 11.02 16.14 -15.74
N ARG A 141 9.95 16.67 -15.11
CA ARG A 141 10.05 17.84 -14.21
C ARG A 141 10.36 17.46 -12.77
N SER A 142 9.94 16.26 -12.34
CA SER A 142 10.14 15.74 -10.98
C SER A 142 11.20 14.65 -10.88
N ARG A 143 11.85 14.28 -11.97
CA ARG A 143 12.96 13.31 -11.96
C ARG A 143 14.05 13.73 -11.00
N PHE A 144 14.45 12.81 -10.14
CA PHE A 144 15.66 12.95 -9.31
C PHE A 144 16.91 12.93 -10.18
N VAL A 145 16.98 11.98 -11.12
CA VAL A 145 18.12 11.79 -12.01
C VAL A 145 17.80 12.34 -13.39
N GLN A 146 18.62 13.29 -13.85
CA GLN A 146 18.42 13.94 -15.16
C GLN A 146 19.61 13.81 -16.09
N ASN A 147 20.83 13.71 -15.55
CA ASN A 147 22.06 13.86 -16.32
C ASN A 147 23.06 12.71 -16.14
N ALA A 148 22.65 11.60 -15.54
CA ALA A 148 23.51 10.43 -15.39
C ALA A 148 23.96 9.89 -16.76
N THR A 149 25.21 9.45 -16.84
CA THR A 149 25.84 8.95 -18.06
C THR A 149 25.91 7.42 -18.11
N THR A 150 25.69 6.77 -16.97
CA THR A 150 25.66 5.30 -16.82
C THR A 150 24.48 4.87 -15.95
N TYR A 151 24.07 3.60 -16.09
CA TYR A 151 23.03 3.02 -15.24
C TYR A 151 23.44 2.97 -13.75
N THR A 152 24.73 2.74 -13.47
CA THR A 152 25.27 2.75 -12.11
C THR A 152 25.15 4.13 -11.47
N GLU A 153 25.51 5.18 -12.20
CA GLU A 153 25.40 6.57 -11.75
C GLU A 153 23.92 6.92 -11.49
N ALA A 154 23.02 6.55 -12.41
CA ALA A 154 21.59 6.77 -12.25
C ALA A 154 21.02 6.06 -11.01
N ALA A 155 21.39 4.80 -10.78
CA ALA A 155 20.96 4.03 -9.63
C ALA A 155 21.43 4.64 -8.30
N SER A 156 22.69 5.09 -8.25
CA SER A 156 23.27 5.73 -7.05
C SER A 156 22.58 7.04 -6.74
N GLU A 157 22.51 7.94 -7.74
CA GLU A 157 21.90 9.27 -7.60
C GLU A 157 20.43 9.18 -7.20
N PHE A 158 19.63 8.30 -7.84
CA PHE A 158 18.24 8.07 -7.47
C PHE A 158 18.10 7.64 -6.00
N THR A 159 18.89 6.63 -5.61
CA THR A 159 18.83 6.07 -4.26
C THR A 159 19.26 7.07 -3.20
N GLU A 160 20.31 7.86 -3.46
CA GLU A 160 20.83 8.86 -2.52
C GLU A 160 19.82 10.00 -2.29
N ILE A 161 19.24 10.53 -3.37
CA ILE A 161 18.26 11.62 -3.27
C ILE A 161 16.99 11.12 -2.57
N LEU A 162 16.47 9.96 -2.96
CA LEU A 162 15.26 9.38 -2.34
C LEU A 162 15.50 9.08 -0.86
N ARG A 163 16.68 8.53 -0.51
CA ARG A 163 17.05 8.28 0.88
C ARG A 163 17.00 9.56 1.72
N ALA A 164 17.51 10.67 1.22
CA ALA A 164 17.47 11.94 1.95
C ALA A 164 16.03 12.41 2.26
N HIS A 165 15.08 12.13 1.36
CA HIS A 165 13.64 12.41 1.60
C HIS A 165 13.02 11.50 2.66
N VAL A 166 13.42 10.24 2.69
CA VAL A 166 12.90 9.23 3.63
C VAL A 166 13.52 9.44 5.02
N ASP A 167 14.83 9.61 5.07
CA ASP A 167 15.61 9.78 6.32
C ASP A 167 15.17 11.00 7.12
N TYR A 168 14.58 12.00 6.46
CA TYR A 168 14.05 13.17 7.13
C TYR A 168 13.06 12.83 8.24
N TYR A 169 12.34 11.71 8.15
CA TYR A 169 11.33 11.31 9.15
C TYR A 169 11.67 10.04 9.93
N VAL A 170 12.78 9.37 9.63
CA VAL A 170 13.08 8.02 10.18
C VAL A 170 13.11 7.97 11.71
N ASP A 171 13.57 9.04 12.37
CA ASP A 171 13.66 9.13 13.83
C ASP A 171 12.32 9.50 14.49
N SER A 172 11.29 9.84 13.71
CA SER A 172 10.02 10.38 14.22
C SER A 172 8.86 9.40 14.12
N VAL A 173 9.03 8.32 13.36
CA VAL A 173 7.96 7.35 13.10
C VAL A 173 8.50 5.94 12.97
N GLY A 174 7.69 4.94 13.39
CA GLY A 174 8.10 3.54 13.38
C GLY A 174 8.26 2.92 12.01
N ASN A 175 7.39 3.26 11.03
CA ASN A 175 7.48 2.77 9.66
C ASN A 175 7.21 3.89 8.66
N ILE A 176 7.88 3.79 7.50
CA ILE A 176 7.69 4.70 6.38
C ILE A 176 7.30 3.90 5.13
N PHE A 177 6.26 4.35 4.46
CA PHE A 177 5.64 3.72 3.31
C PHE A 177 5.71 4.63 2.08
N THR A 178 5.59 4.02 0.90
CA THR A 178 5.30 4.70 -0.36
C THR A 178 4.48 3.78 -1.27
N ALA A 179 3.80 4.33 -2.27
CA ALA A 179 3.29 3.57 -3.42
C ALA A 179 4.19 3.82 -4.63
N ASP A 180 4.21 2.89 -5.56
CA ASP A 180 4.97 3.05 -6.79
C ASP A 180 4.45 2.10 -7.89
N PHE A 181 4.76 2.42 -9.15
CA PHE A 181 4.53 1.56 -10.31
C PHE A 181 5.82 1.29 -11.12
N GLY A 182 6.98 1.45 -10.50
CA GLY A 182 8.29 1.14 -11.08
C GLY A 182 9.42 1.27 -10.08
N LEU A 183 10.61 0.85 -10.47
CA LEU A 183 11.88 1.03 -9.73
C LEU A 183 11.88 0.56 -8.26
N TYR A 184 10.98 -0.32 -7.85
CA TYR A 184 10.83 -0.82 -6.47
C TYR A 184 12.15 -1.27 -5.83
N TRP A 185 13.04 -1.92 -6.60
CA TRP A 185 14.32 -2.42 -6.12
C TRP A 185 15.18 -1.34 -5.49
N TRP A 186 15.27 -0.18 -6.13
CA TRP A 186 16.07 0.95 -5.63
C TRP A 186 15.36 1.74 -4.54
N SER A 187 14.04 1.80 -4.59
CA SER A 187 13.25 2.40 -3.52
C SER A 187 13.43 1.62 -2.21
N TYR A 188 13.52 0.28 -2.24
CA TYR A 188 13.83 -0.53 -1.06
C TYR A 188 15.29 -0.40 -0.56
N LYS A 189 16.23 0.11 -1.36
CA LYS A 189 17.58 0.45 -0.89
C LYS A 189 17.61 1.67 0.02
N THR A 190 16.48 2.36 0.18
CA THR A 190 16.29 3.43 1.16
C THR A 190 15.66 2.90 2.45
N ASN A 191 15.18 3.74 3.32
CA ASN A 191 14.60 3.34 4.60
C ASN A 191 13.07 3.13 4.57
N TYR A 192 12.47 2.85 3.41
CA TYR A 192 11.09 2.39 3.36
C TYR A 192 10.94 1.01 4.00
N ASP A 193 9.89 0.84 4.79
CA ASP A 193 9.55 -0.43 5.45
C ASP A 193 8.64 -1.29 4.59
N ALA A 194 7.74 -0.66 3.82
CA ALA A 194 6.98 -1.33 2.77
C ALA A 194 6.68 -0.39 1.61
N ILE A 195 6.57 -0.97 0.41
CA ILE A 195 6.14 -0.27 -0.80
C ILE A 195 4.85 -0.91 -1.29
N PHE A 196 3.88 -0.08 -1.68
CA PHE A 196 2.62 -0.53 -2.24
C PHE A 196 2.73 -0.55 -3.77
N ALA A 197 2.70 -1.74 -4.35
CA ALA A 197 2.64 -1.90 -5.80
C ALA A 197 1.31 -1.35 -6.33
N GLU A 198 1.35 -0.41 -7.25
CA GLU A 198 0.15 0.17 -7.81
C GLU A 198 -0.49 -0.74 -8.84
N PHE A 199 -1.78 -0.98 -8.66
CA PHE A 199 -2.65 -1.59 -9.64
C PHE A 199 -3.37 -0.48 -10.40
N VAL A 200 -2.70 0.03 -11.44
CA VAL A 200 -3.14 1.20 -12.21
C VAL A 200 -3.47 0.84 -13.66
N GLY A 201 -4.50 1.44 -14.20
CA GLY A 201 -4.90 1.28 -15.60
C GLY A 201 -5.11 -0.19 -15.98
N ASN A 202 -4.66 -0.55 -17.16
CA ASN A 202 -4.66 -1.92 -17.68
C ASN A 202 -3.27 -2.60 -17.56
N GLN A 203 -2.41 -2.10 -16.68
CA GLN A 203 -1.11 -2.72 -16.46
C GLN A 203 -1.26 -4.10 -15.79
N SER A 204 -0.30 -5.00 -16.05
CA SER A 204 -0.34 -6.35 -15.48
C SER A 204 -0.09 -6.32 -13.97
N ARG A 205 -1.11 -6.64 -13.17
CA ARG A 205 -1.01 -6.77 -11.71
C ARG A 205 0.08 -7.77 -11.32
N GLN A 206 0.15 -8.89 -12.02
CA GLN A 206 1.14 -9.95 -11.77
C GLN A 206 2.58 -9.45 -11.96
N ARG A 207 2.81 -8.57 -12.93
CA ARG A 207 4.13 -7.99 -13.18
C ARG A 207 4.54 -7.04 -12.05
N HIS A 208 3.64 -6.16 -11.62
CA HIS A 208 3.90 -5.27 -10.48
C HIS A 208 4.13 -6.05 -9.18
N ILE A 209 3.33 -7.11 -8.94
CA ILE A 209 3.55 -8.03 -7.81
C ILE A 209 4.94 -8.64 -7.90
N ALA A 210 5.33 -9.17 -9.06
CA ALA A 210 6.62 -9.84 -9.24
C ALA A 210 7.81 -8.90 -8.96
N MET A 211 7.73 -7.66 -9.41
CA MET A 211 8.79 -6.66 -9.18
C MET A 211 8.83 -6.20 -7.71
N CYS A 212 7.69 -5.84 -7.14
CA CYS A 212 7.63 -5.30 -5.79
C CYS A 212 7.93 -6.37 -4.73
N ARG A 213 7.28 -7.55 -4.82
CA ARG A 213 7.49 -8.67 -3.90
C ARG A 213 8.92 -9.21 -4.00
N GLY A 214 9.48 -9.30 -5.22
CA GLY A 214 10.87 -9.71 -5.44
C GLY A 214 11.85 -8.76 -4.77
N ALA A 215 11.68 -7.46 -4.95
CA ALA A 215 12.48 -6.43 -4.30
C ALA A 215 12.34 -6.49 -2.77
N ALA A 216 11.12 -6.57 -2.23
CA ALA A 216 10.88 -6.71 -0.81
C ALA A 216 11.59 -7.94 -0.21
N ALA A 217 11.50 -9.09 -0.91
CA ALA A 217 12.16 -10.32 -0.49
C ALA A 217 13.70 -10.20 -0.43
N ALA A 218 14.30 -9.48 -1.39
CA ALA A 218 15.74 -9.23 -1.43
C ALA A 218 16.21 -8.37 -0.26
N HIS A 219 15.42 -7.34 0.08
CA HIS A 219 15.77 -6.40 1.14
C HIS A 219 15.22 -6.78 2.52
N GLY A 220 14.56 -7.95 2.66
CA GLY A 220 13.99 -8.40 3.94
C GLY A 220 12.89 -7.47 4.47
N LYS A 221 12.14 -6.85 3.56
CA LYS A 221 11.09 -5.87 3.84
C LYS A 221 9.69 -6.44 3.58
N GLU A 222 8.67 -5.73 4.07
CA GLU A 222 7.26 -6.01 3.74
C GLU A 222 6.88 -5.33 2.42
N TRP A 223 5.74 -5.72 1.85
CA TRP A 223 5.17 -5.11 0.66
C TRP A 223 3.65 -5.09 0.73
N GLY A 224 3.05 -4.28 -0.11
CA GLY A 224 1.61 -4.18 -0.23
C GLY A 224 1.16 -3.87 -1.65
N THR A 225 -0.12 -3.59 -1.79
CA THR A 225 -0.72 -3.08 -3.03
C THR A 225 -1.59 -1.88 -2.74
N ILE A 226 -1.69 -1.00 -3.72
CA ILE A 226 -2.69 0.05 -3.77
C ILE A 226 -3.43 -0.04 -5.11
N ILE A 227 -4.75 -0.19 -5.07
CA ILE A 227 -5.61 -0.30 -6.25
C ILE A 227 -6.06 1.11 -6.60
N THR A 228 -5.63 1.60 -7.76
CA THR A 228 -5.82 2.99 -8.18
C THR A 228 -6.75 3.10 -9.40
N TRP A 229 -6.66 4.18 -10.14
CA TRP A 229 -7.50 4.41 -11.31
C TRP A 229 -7.28 3.37 -12.41
N LYS A 230 -8.37 2.88 -12.94
CA LYS A 230 -8.39 2.09 -14.17
C LYS A 230 -8.56 2.97 -15.41
N TYR A 231 -9.27 4.08 -15.28
CA TYR A 231 -9.63 4.98 -16.37
C TYR A 231 -9.22 6.42 -16.04
N ASP A 232 -8.77 7.16 -17.05
CA ASP A 232 -8.40 8.58 -16.92
C ASP A 232 -9.61 9.52 -16.70
N ASN A 233 -10.82 9.00 -16.92
CA ASN A 233 -12.07 9.73 -16.78
C ASN A 233 -13.08 8.91 -16.00
N GLU A 234 -14.18 9.55 -15.56
CA GLU A 234 -15.27 8.90 -14.85
C GLU A 234 -15.75 7.63 -15.60
N PRO A 235 -15.87 6.49 -14.90
CA PRO A 235 -15.93 6.32 -13.44
C PRO A 235 -14.59 6.29 -12.72
N TYR A 236 -13.47 6.50 -13.33
CA TYR A 236 -12.09 6.39 -12.85
C TYR A 236 -11.73 4.99 -12.36
N PHE A 237 -12.56 4.39 -11.52
CA PHE A 237 -12.30 3.15 -10.84
C PHE A 237 -12.84 1.94 -11.62
N GLU A 238 -12.27 0.77 -11.43
CA GLU A 238 -12.75 -0.49 -11.99
C GLU A 238 -14.08 -0.91 -11.35
N ASN A 239 -14.81 -1.87 -11.94
CA ASN A 239 -16.05 -2.35 -11.37
C ASN A 239 -15.85 -3.23 -10.13
N GLY A 240 -16.93 -3.47 -9.36
CA GLY A 240 -16.82 -4.24 -8.12
C GLY A 240 -16.30 -5.67 -8.28
N GLN A 241 -16.56 -6.34 -9.42
CA GLN A 241 -16.04 -7.69 -9.67
C GLN A 241 -14.53 -7.66 -9.91
N GLU A 242 -14.03 -6.68 -10.65
CA GLU A 242 -12.60 -6.51 -10.90
C GLU A 242 -11.87 -6.17 -9.60
N LEU A 243 -12.42 -5.24 -8.81
CA LEU A 243 -11.89 -4.92 -7.48
C LEU A 243 -11.80 -6.17 -6.58
N TYR A 244 -12.83 -7.00 -6.55
CA TYR A 244 -12.77 -8.23 -5.77
C TYR A 244 -11.65 -9.17 -6.25
N GLN A 245 -11.40 -9.25 -7.56
CA GLN A 245 -10.33 -10.07 -8.13
C GLN A 245 -8.94 -9.50 -7.75
N ASP A 246 -8.76 -8.19 -7.84
CA ASP A 246 -7.50 -7.51 -7.49
C ASP A 246 -7.20 -7.63 -5.98
N LEU A 247 -8.20 -7.46 -5.11
CA LEU A 247 -8.09 -7.70 -3.67
C LEU A 247 -7.66 -9.15 -3.37
N ARG A 248 -8.29 -10.13 -4.02
CA ARG A 248 -7.93 -11.54 -3.86
C ARG A 248 -6.54 -11.85 -4.37
N LEU A 249 -6.15 -11.31 -5.53
CA LEU A 249 -4.83 -11.50 -6.10
C LEU A 249 -3.74 -10.96 -5.16
N ALA A 250 -3.93 -9.77 -4.61
CA ALA A 250 -3.03 -9.19 -3.61
C ALA A 250 -2.90 -10.08 -2.37
N TYR A 251 -4.02 -10.52 -1.81
CA TYR A 251 -4.08 -11.38 -0.63
C TYR A 251 -3.40 -12.73 -0.84
N THR A 252 -3.74 -13.42 -1.92
CA THR A 252 -3.13 -14.73 -2.22
C THR A 252 -1.66 -14.62 -2.56
N SER A 253 -1.20 -13.47 -3.05
CA SER A 253 0.23 -13.18 -3.29
C SER A 253 1.00 -12.78 -2.03
N GLY A 254 0.33 -12.59 -0.89
CA GLY A 254 0.94 -12.28 0.40
C GLY A 254 1.24 -10.80 0.61
N ALA A 255 0.45 -9.90 0.00
CA ALA A 255 0.55 -8.47 0.28
C ALA A 255 0.13 -8.18 1.72
N LYS A 256 1.05 -7.60 2.52
CA LYS A 256 0.79 -7.23 3.91
C LYS A 256 -0.22 -6.09 4.01
N TYR A 257 -0.19 -5.17 3.05
CA TYR A 257 -1.06 -3.99 2.97
C TYR A 257 -1.84 -4.05 1.66
N ILE A 258 -3.16 -3.86 1.72
CA ILE A 258 -4.06 -3.86 0.56
C ILE A 258 -4.92 -2.61 0.68
N ILE A 259 -4.66 -1.60 -0.16
CA ILE A 259 -5.25 -0.27 -0.06
C ILE A 259 -6.10 -0.01 -1.30
N ILE A 260 -7.26 0.60 -1.12
CA ILE A 260 -8.10 1.10 -2.20
C ILE A 260 -7.92 2.62 -2.23
N PHE A 261 -7.31 3.15 -3.29
CA PHE A 261 -7.18 4.59 -3.52
C PHE A 261 -8.51 5.19 -3.94
N ASN A 262 -8.93 6.23 -3.28
CA ASN A 262 -10.24 6.81 -3.48
C ASN A 262 -10.16 8.32 -3.73
N PHE A 263 -10.06 8.67 -5.00
CA PHE A 263 -10.01 10.02 -5.57
C PHE A 263 -10.46 9.97 -7.04
N PRO A 264 -11.13 11.01 -7.58
CA PRO A 264 -11.61 12.22 -6.91
C PRO A 264 -12.96 12.00 -6.19
N LYS A 265 -13.48 13.05 -5.55
CA LYS A 265 -14.81 13.03 -4.93
C LYS A 265 -15.90 13.31 -5.95
N ILE A 266 -16.37 12.28 -6.66
CA ILE A 266 -17.49 12.37 -7.62
C ILE A 266 -18.84 11.99 -7.00
N GLY A 267 -18.82 11.28 -5.88
CA GLY A 267 -20.01 10.86 -5.12
C GLY A 267 -19.84 11.10 -3.62
N PRO A 268 -20.80 10.64 -2.80
CA PRO A 268 -20.73 10.81 -1.35
C PRO A 268 -19.52 10.11 -0.71
N TYR A 269 -18.98 9.10 -1.37
CA TYR A 269 -17.84 8.30 -0.93
C TYR A 269 -16.70 8.28 -1.97
N GLY A 270 -16.41 9.43 -2.60
CA GLY A 270 -15.39 9.53 -3.63
C GLY A 270 -15.77 8.84 -4.94
N THR A 271 -14.89 8.02 -5.48
CA THR A 271 -15.12 7.17 -6.66
C THR A 271 -15.82 5.85 -6.31
N MET A 272 -15.83 5.48 -5.03
CA MET A 272 -16.43 4.22 -4.58
C MET A 272 -17.95 4.27 -4.58
N THR A 273 -18.57 3.26 -5.18
CA THR A 273 -20.02 3.03 -5.23
C THR A 273 -20.40 1.80 -4.40
N ASP A 274 -21.70 1.48 -4.31
CA ASP A 274 -22.17 0.32 -3.53
C ASP A 274 -21.55 -0.99 -4.00
N GLU A 275 -21.33 -1.19 -5.30
CA GLU A 275 -20.67 -2.40 -5.81
C GLU A 275 -19.23 -2.58 -5.28
N HIS A 276 -18.49 -1.49 -5.07
CA HIS A 276 -17.13 -1.53 -4.52
C HIS A 276 -17.15 -1.88 -3.02
N PHE A 277 -18.10 -1.32 -2.28
CA PHE A 277 -18.27 -1.67 -0.87
C PHE A 277 -18.73 -3.13 -0.69
N ASP A 278 -19.60 -3.63 -1.57
CA ASP A 278 -20.02 -5.04 -1.58
C ASP A 278 -18.83 -5.96 -1.91
N ALA A 279 -18.00 -5.61 -2.89
CA ALA A 279 -16.77 -6.32 -3.23
C ALA A 279 -15.78 -6.38 -2.06
N LEU A 280 -15.55 -5.26 -1.39
CA LEU A 280 -14.66 -5.18 -0.23
C LEU A 280 -15.19 -6.00 0.95
N LYS A 281 -16.50 -5.96 1.20
CA LYS A 281 -17.15 -6.79 2.22
C LYS A 281 -17.07 -8.28 1.88
N GLN A 282 -17.34 -8.66 0.63
CA GLN A 282 -17.19 -10.03 0.17
C GLN A 282 -15.75 -10.53 0.32
N PHE A 283 -14.77 -9.69 0.00
CA PHE A 283 -13.38 -10.01 0.22
C PHE A 283 -13.06 -10.22 1.71
N TRP A 284 -13.52 -9.33 2.58
CA TRP A 284 -13.34 -9.46 4.03
C TRP A 284 -13.93 -10.75 4.58
N ASP A 285 -15.14 -11.11 4.16
CA ASP A 285 -15.79 -12.37 4.53
C ASP A 285 -15.01 -13.58 4.00
N HIS A 286 -14.45 -13.47 2.78
CA HIS A 286 -13.58 -14.49 2.19
C HIS A 286 -12.33 -14.73 3.02
N THR A 287 -11.63 -13.67 3.44
CA THR A 287 -10.39 -13.81 4.22
C THR A 287 -10.61 -14.46 5.58
N LYS A 288 -11.73 -14.19 6.21
CA LYS A 288 -12.12 -14.86 7.47
C LYS A 288 -12.48 -16.34 7.29
N ALA A 289 -13.12 -16.68 6.19
CA ALA A 289 -13.48 -18.06 5.87
C ALA A 289 -12.26 -18.87 5.36
N ASN A 290 -11.28 -18.22 4.76
CA ASN A 290 -10.14 -18.85 4.10
C ASN A 290 -8.80 -18.16 4.49
N PRO A 291 -8.43 -18.14 5.77
CA PRO A 291 -7.18 -17.50 6.21
C PRO A 291 -5.93 -18.15 5.60
N GLN A 292 -6.00 -19.47 5.26
CA GLN A 292 -4.91 -20.19 4.62
C GLN A 292 -4.60 -19.72 3.19
N ASP A 293 -5.49 -18.93 2.57
CA ASP A 293 -5.26 -18.38 1.23
C ASP A 293 -4.23 -17.23 1.25
N PHE A 294 -3.98 -16.64 2.42
CA PHE A 294 -2.96 -15.59 2.55
C PHE A 294 -1.58 -16.09 2.13
N GLY A 295 -0.99 -15.43 1.14
CA GLY A 295 0.31 -15.80 0.59
C GLY A 295 0.39 -17.23 0.04
N SER A 296 -0.72 -17.82 -0.36
CA SER A 296 -0.76 -19.19 -0.94
C SER A 296 -0.09 -19.26 -2.31
N THR A 297 -0.09 -18.18 -3.07
CA THR A 297 0.62 -18.06 -4.36
C THR A 297 2.09 -17.74 -4.11
N LYS A 298 2.90 -18.80 -4.01
CA LYS A 298 4.35 -18.66 -3.79
C LYS A 298 5.07 -18.36 -5.10
N ALA A 299 6.04 -17.44 -5.07
CA ALA A 299 6.99 -17.28 -6.16
C ALA A 299 8.02 -18.42 -6.12
N ASN A 300 7.91 -19.34 -7.06
CA ASN A 300 8.85 -20.46 -7.19
C ASN A 300 9.88 -20.23 -8.30
N VAL A 301 9.72 -19.16 -9.07
CA VAL A 301 10.55 -18.79 -10.21
C VAL A 301 11.05 -17.37 -10.02
N ALA A 302 12.30 -17.09 -10.39
CA ALA A 302 12.84 -15.74 -10.46
C ALA A 302 13.36 -15.42 -11.86
N TYR A 303 13.17 -14.17 -12.27
CA TYR A 303 13.82 -13.56 -13.43
C TYR A 303 14.78 -12.48 -12.96
N VAL A 304 16.07 -12.62 -13.28
CA VAL A 304 17.13 -11.74 -12.79
C VAL A 304 17.58 -10.82 -13.93
N LEU A 305 17.40 -9.52 -13.74
CA LEU A 305 17.88 -8.45 -14.60
C LEU A 305 19.34 -8.06 -14.27
N PRO A 306 20.07 -7.41 -15.18
CA PRO A 306 21.42 -6.96 -14.88
C PRO A 306 21.44 -5.91 -13.77
N PRO A 307 22.59 -5.70 -13.10
CA PRO A 307 22.71 -4.69 -12.06
C PRO A 307 22.43 -3.29 -12.61
N HIS A 308 21.82 -2.44 -11.80
CA HIS A 308 21.52 -1.04 -12.09
C HIS A 308 20.64 -0.77 -13.33
N TYR A 309 19.99 -1.80 -13.88
CA TYR A 309 19.15 -1.70 -15.07
C TYR A 309 17.75 -1.18 -14.72
N GLY A 310 17.57 0.14 -14.59
CA GLY A 310 16.33 0.81 -14.20
C GLY A 310 15.24 0.80 -15.26
N PHE A 311 14.88 -0.40 -15.75
CA PHE A 311 13.77 -0.61 -16.66
C PHE A 311 12.49 -0.90 -15.90
N GLY A 312 11.47 -0.03 -16.09
CA GLY A 312 10.23 -0.06 -15.29
C GLY A 312 9.28 -1.21 -15.64
N LEU A 313 9.50 -1.95 -16.74
CA LEU A 313 8.63 -3.03 -17.22
C LEU A 313 7.15 -2.63 -17.36
N ARG A 314 6.84 -1.37 -17.65
CA ARG A 314 5.48 -0.86 -17.84
C ARG A 314 4.99 -1.03 -19.27
N ARG A 315 5.92 -0.91 -20.24
CA ARG A 315 5.73 -1.10 -21.68
C ARG A 315 7.04 -1.49 -22.35
N PRO A 316 7.02 -2.09 -23.56
CA PRO A 316 8.23 -2.60 -24.20
C PRO A 316 9.22 -1.52 -24.63
N ASP A 317 8.74 -0.29 -24.87
CA ASP A 317 9.50 0.88 -25.31
C ASP A 317 9.80 1.87 -24.19
N ASP A 318 9.67 1.43 -22.92
CA ASP A 318 9.92 2.25 -21.77
C ASP A 318 11.41 2.66 -21.68
N SER A 319 11.66 3.91 -21.34
CA SER A 319 13.01 4.42 -21.16
C SER A 319 13.64 3.86 -19.88
N ILE A 320 14.91 3.45 -19.96
CA ILE A 320 15.67 2.97 -18.80
C ILE A 320 16.02 4.19 -17.95
N TRP A 321 15.70 4.17 -16.66
CA TRP A 321 15.80 5.32 -15.74
C TRP A 321 15.03 6.58 -16.22
N GLY A 322 14.13 6.44 -17.20
CA GLY A 322 13.44 7.56 -17.81
C GLY A 322 14.33 8.49 -18.68
N ILE A 323 15.64 8.30 -18.72
CA ILE A 323 16.61 9.17 -19.40
C ILE A 323 17.41 8.48 -20.49
N PHE A 324 17.56 7.16 -20.45
CA PHE A 324 18.22 6.40 -21.51
C PHE A 324 17.19 5.80 -22.46
N PRO A 325 17.45 5.75 -23.78
CA PRO A 325 16.53 5.12 -24.72
C PRO A 325 16.41 3.62 -24.43
N PRO A 326 15.28 2.99 -24.82
CA PRO A 326 15.16 1.54 -24.77
C PRO A 326 16.23 0.88 -25.65
N ASP A 327 16.68 -0.30 -25.22
CA ASP A 327 17.69 -1.10 -25.90
C ASP A 327 17.17 -2.51 -26.25
N GLU A 328 18.01 -3.36 -26.82
CA GLU A 328 17.63 -4.74 -27.16
C GLU A 328 17.26 -5.56 -25.93
N LEU A 329 17.88 -5.26 -24.78
CA LEU A 329 17.61 -5.94 -23.53
C LEU A 329 16.23 -5.54 -22.97
N SER A 330 15.79 -4.29 -23.10
CA SER A 330 14.47 -3.86 -22.64
C SER A 330 13.37 -4.62 -23.39
N THR A 331 13.50 -4.79 -24.70
CA THR A 331 12.58 -5.58 -25.52
C THR A 331 12.58 -7.05 -25.10
N LYS A 332 13.78 -7.63 -24.90
CA LYS A 332 13.90 -9.02 -24.43
C LYS A 332 13.29 -9.20 -23.04
N ALA A 333 13.64 -8.36 -22.09
CA ALA A 333 13.13 -8.43 -20.72
C ALA A 333 11.60 -8.31 -20.67
N TRP A 334 11.02 -7.41 -21.47
CA TRP A 334 9.57 -7.30 -21.60
C TRP A 334 8.92 -8.60 -22.09
N ASN A 335 9.49 -9.21 -23.15
CA ASN A 335 8.96 -10.46 -23.71
C ASN A 335 9.12 -11.62 -22.73
N ASP A 336 10.28 -11.74 -22.10
CA ASP A 336 10.58 -12.78 -21.12
C ASP A 336 9.61 -12.70 -19.94
N VAL A 337 9.43 -11.51 -19.35
CA VAL A 337 8.52 -11.30 -18.22
C VAL A 337 7.07 -11.53 -18.65
N SER A 338 6.69 -11.17 -19.88
CA SER A 338 5.34 -11.45 -20.39
C SER A 338 5.09 -12.96 -20.50
N MET A 339 6.06 -13.74 -21.00
CA MET A 339 5.97 -15.21 -21.01
C MET A 339 5.88 -15.80 -19.60
N LEU A 340 6.59 -15.23 -18.63
CA LEU A 340 6.51 -15.69 -17.23
C LEU A 340 5.16 -15.38 -16.61
N VAL A 341 4.56 -14.21 -16.90
CA VAL A 341 3.18 -13.88 -16.51
C VAL A 341 2.22 -14.91 -17.07
N ASP A 342 2.31 -15.23 -18.36
CA ASP A 342 1.42 -16.20 -19.02
C ASP A 342 1.57 -17.62 -18.43
N LYS A 343 2.78 -18.02 -18.09
CA LYS A 343 3.09 -19.38 -17.62
C LYS A 343 2.86 -19.59 -16.13
N TYR A 344 3.17 -18.58 -15.31
CA TYR A 344 3.20 -18.70 -13.84
C TYR A 344 2.23 -17.76 -13.11
N GLY A 345 1.55 -16.84 -13.82
CA GLY A 345 0.71 -15.84 -13.19
C GLY A 345 1.51 -14.96 -12.21
N ALA A 346 1.10 -14.93 -10.96
CA ALA A 346 1.84 -14.27 -9.87
C ALA A 346 2.87 -15.19 -9.18
N GLY A 347 3.17 -16.38 -9.74
CA GLY A 347 4.09 -17.36 -9.15
C GLY A 347 5.57 -17.14 -9.45
N PHE A 348 5.97 -15.94 -9.88
CA PHE A 348 7.38 -15.58 -10.14
C PHE A 348 7.71 -14.21 -9.58
N ASP A 349 9.00 -13.91 -9.42
CA ASP A 349 9.53 -12.60 -9.01
C ASP A 349 10.57 -12.08 -10.00
N VAL A 350 10.72 -10.75 -10.05
CA VAL A 350 11.78 -10.06 -10.78
C VAL A 350 12.80 -9.53 -9.78
N LEU A 351 14.07 -9.86 -10.02
CA LEU A 351 15.21 -9.51 -9.17
C LEU A 351 16.28 -8.80 -10.02
N PHE A 352 17.29 -8.24 -9.36
CA PHE A 352 18.46 -7.65 -10.03
C PHE A 352 19.75 -8.31 -9.56
N ASP A 353 20.71 -8.50 -10.49
CA ASP A 353 21.99 -9.14 -10.24
C ASP A 353 22.99 -8.14 -9.65
N ASP A 354 22.72 -7.69 -8.45
CA ASP A 354 23.57 -6.80 -7.68
C ASP A 354 23.91 -7.40 -6.28
N GLU A 355 24.55 -6.61 -5.44
CA GLU A 355 24.98 -7.04 -4.10
C GLU A 355 23.84 -7.50 -3.17
N ASP A 356 22.62 -6.94 -3.37
CA ASP A 356 21.45 -7.26 -2.55
C ASP A 356 20.78 -8.59 -2.97
N LEU A 357 21.12 -9.13 -4.16
CA LEU A 357 20.61 -10.42 -4.61
C LEU A 357 21.01 -11.55 -3.63
N GLY A 358 22.25 -11.57 -3.18
CA GLY A 358 22.77 -12.50 -2.16
C GLY A 358 22.26 -13.93 -2.30
N ASP A 359 21.83 -14.50 -1.16
CA ASP A 359 21.24 -15.85 -1.10
C ASP A 359 19.73 -15.89 -1.41
N VAL A 360 19.11 -14.74 -1.70
CA VAL A 360 17.66 -14.66 -2.00
C VAL A 360 17.29 -15.56 -3.18
N ARG A 361 18.16 -15.66 -4.20
CA ARG A 361 18.00 -16.57 -5.33
C ARG A 361 17.78 -18.04 -4.91
N ASN A 362 18.30 -18.46 -3.76
CA ASN A 362 18.16 -19.83 -3.26
C ASN A 362 16.73 -20.14 -2.77
N ARG A 363 15.87 -19.13 -2.66
CA ARG A 363 14.44 -19.29 -2.32
C ARG A 363 13.60 -19.82 -3.48
N TYR A 364 14.13 -19.75 -4.72
CA TYR A 364 13.41 -20.10 -5.94
C TYR A 364 13.85 -21.46 -6.46
N ASN A 365 12.90 -22.26 -6.95
CA ASN A 365 13.17 -23.56 -7.55
C ASN A 365 13.83 -23.40 -8.93
N GLN A 366 13.59 -22.29 -9.60
CA GLN A 366 14.13 -21.98 -10.93
C GLN A 366 14.48 -20.48 -11.02
N VAL A 367 15.67 -20.20 -11.55
CA VAL A 367 16.16 -18.84 -11.76
C VAL A 367 16.59 -18.69 -13.20
N PHE A 368 16.01 -17.73 -13.89
CA PHE A 368 16.41 -17.32 -15.23
C PHE A 368 17.16 -16.00 -15.15
N PHE A 369 18.26 -15.91 -15.86
CA PHE A 369 19.00 -14.65 -16.01
C PHE A 369 18.69 -13.99 -17.34
N TRP A 370 18.73 -12.67 -17.38
CA TRP A 370 18.50 -11.82 -18.55
C TRP A 370 19.26 -12.24 -19.81
N ASN A 371 20.44 -12.85 -19.67
CA ASN A 371 21.30 -13.33 -20.77
C ASN A 371 21.00 -14.77 -21.21
N GLN A 372 19.97 -15.40 -20.68
CA GLN A 372 19.52 -16.74 -21.01
C GLN A 372 18.26 -16.72 -21.88
N THR A 373 17.98 -17.82 -22.56
CA THR A 373 16.70 -18.02 -23.25
C THR A 373 15.74 -18.71 -22.26
N ILE A 374 14.54 -18.13 -22.10
CA ILE A 374 13.45 -18.77 -21.37
C ILE A 374 12.78 -19.78 -22.31
N ALA A 375 12.77 -21.07 -21.93
CA ALA A 375 12.17 -22.15 -22.68
C ALA A 375 10.79 -22.56 -22.11
#